data_fc70af7f9832e874172119dec38a24e6
#
_entry.id   fc70af7f9832e874172119dec38a24e6
#
_cell.length_a   1.000
_cell.length_b   1.000
_cell.length_c   1.000
_cell.angle_alpha   90.00
_cell.angle_beta   90.00
_cell.angle_gamma   90.00
#
_symmetry.space_group_name_H-M   'P 1'
#
loop_
_entity.id
_entity.type
_entity.pdbx_description
1 polymer ?
#
loop_
_entity_poly.entity_id
_entity_poly.type
_entity_poly.pdbx_seq_one_letter_code
_entity_poly.pdbx_strand_id
1 'polypeptide(L)'
;MQIVELEMVPLSLRPVLQRLYDMKTTQSALREGVLFSTKRNNYYYDTGTGKVIVLDDDTSYIFRVLFDPTLSAETFLISLTKVDPNAVKNLLQTIDAERLFQRPPLLSMGKEIAAGVTDTEQKVEQIILEVTEQCNFRCKYCVYSEDFSGNRDFGNRRMPTEIAFKAIDWALENSGAKLAITFYGGEPLLNFKLMKAVIERSQAKRGNKEIVYSFTSNMSLMTREIATYLAQVPNLYIMASIDGPRTVHDAYRVYANDAPTFEDSIGGLRILADAYAGSHMPVNINAVLTPPFGFEKLEQVNAYFESLDWLPATCHVNITYPSYGTCPGLDEYYDKITGNPKYALHGMCNPLMIWQQRKAETDGLDAYKARNIYYHSIFDDLVKINNRIIVDEPTLRRGLNGCCVPGKKRLYVTATGEYK
;
A
#
# COMPACT_ATOMS: atom_id res chain seq x y z
N MET A 1 -11.19 34.54 -25.48
CA MET A 1 -11.56 34.84 -24.09
C MET A 1 -11.58 36.34 -23.95
N GLN A 2 -12.76 36.95 -23.92
CA GLN A 2 -12.90 38.33 -23.50
C GLN A 2 -12.73 38.36 -22.00
N ILE A 3 -11.52 38.58 -21.53
CA ILE A 3 -11.22 38.87 -20.10
C ILE A 3 -11.71 40.31 -19.91
N VAL A 4 -13.01 40.47 -19.79
CA VAL A 4 -13.61 41.72 -19.42
C VAL A 4 -13.32 41.89 -17.93
N GLU A 5 -12.51 42.89 -17.57
CA GLU A 5 -12.36 43.48 -16.24
C GLU A 5 -11.45 42.77 -15.22
N LEU A 6 -10.40 42.09 -15.64
CA LEU A 6 -9.30 41.79 -14.74
C LEU A 6 -8.19 42.86 -14.80
N GLU A 7 -8.56 44.12 -14.84
CA GLU A 7 -7.62 45.25 -14.73
C GLU A 7 -6.80 45.21 -13.43
N MET A 8 -7.29 44.48 -12.42
CA MET A 8 -6.66 44.26 -11.12
C MET A 8 -5.49 43.28 -11.11
N VAL A 9 -5.36 42.41 -12.15
CA VAL A 9 -4.29 41.42 -12.21
C VAL A 9 -3.11 41.98 -12.98
N PRO A 10 -1.91 42.10 -12.34
CA PRO A 10 -0.70 42.52 -13.02
C PRO A 10 -0.42 41.70 -14.27
N LEU A 11 0.08 42.34 -15.33
CA LEU A 11 0.37 41.67 -16.60
C LEU A 11 1.24 40.43 -16.45
N SER A 12 2.20 40.45 -15.51
CA SER A 12 3.09 39.32 -15.20
C SER A 12 2.33 38.08 -14.64
N LEU A 13 1.17 38.25 -14.02
CA LEU A 13 0.38 37.17 -13.40
C LEU A 13 -0.78 36.69 -14.28
N ARG A 14 -1.02 37.31 -15.42
CA ARG A 14 -2.07 36.88 -16.36
C ARG A 14 -1.87 35.46 -16.91
N PRO A 15 -0.64 34.98 -17.16
CA PRO A 15 -0.43 33.58 -17.55
C PRO A 15 -0.87 32.58 -16.48
N VAL A 16 -0.69 32.89 -15.19
CA VAL A 16 -1.15 32.05 -14.08
C VAL A 16 -2.67 31.99 -14.05
N LEU A 17 -3.32 33.14 -14.15
CA LEU A 17 -4.78 33.21 -14.20
C LEU A 17 -5.36 32.46 -15.40
N GLN A 18 -4.72 32.60 -16.59
CA GLN A 18 -5.12 31.86 -17.79
C GLN A 18 -5.04 30.35 -17.53
N ARG A 19 -3.97 29.88 -16.91
CA ARG A 19 -3.81 28.47 -16.55
C ARG A 19 -4.95 27.97 -15.64
N LEU A 20 -5.30 28.73 -14.61
CA LEU A 20 -6.41 28.38 -13.72
C LEU A 20 -7.75 28.34 -14.46
N TYR A 21 -7.98 29.29 -15.36
CA TYR A 21 -9.16 29.31 -16.20
C TYR A 21 -9.23 28.08 -17.13
N ASP A 22 -8.12 27.75 -17.77
CA ASP A 22 -8.03 26.57 -18.65
C ASP A 22 -8.24 25.27 -17.87
N MET A 23 -7.68 25.18 -16.66
CA MET A 23 -7.89 24.05 -15.76
C MET A 23 -9.37 23.90 -15.37
N LYS A 24 -10.04 25.02 -15.09
CA LYS A 24 -11.47 25.02 -14.77
C LYS A 24 -12.31 24.60 -15.97
N THR A 25 -12.01 25.14 -17.14
CA THR A 25 -12.71 24.82 -18.39
C THR A 25 -12.56 23.35 -18.77
N THR A 26 -11.38 22.78 -18.59
CA THR A 26 -11.09 21.38 -18.91
C THR A 26 -11.41 20.42 -17.77
N GLN A 27 -11.84 20.93 -16.64
CA GLN A 27 -12.03 20.17 -15.39
C GLN A 27 -10.80 19.37 -14.96
N SER A 28 -9.61 19.86 -15.34
CA SER A 28 -8.34 19.20 -15.01
C SER A 28 -7.84 19.48 -13.59
N ALA A 29 -8.43 20.46 -12.90
CA ALA A 29 -8.03 20.86 -11.55
C ALA A 29 -7.92 19.68 -10.56
N LEU A 30 -8.86 18.75 -10.62
CA LEU A 30 -8.89 17.56 -9.76
C LEU A 30 -7.68 16.62 -9.95
N ARG A 31 -6.96 16.75 -11.04
CA ARG A 31 -5.74 15.98 -11.32
C ARG A 31 -4.48 16.65 -10.76
N GLU A 32 -4.55 17.94 -10.50
CA GLU A 32 -3.41 18.76 -10.11
C GLU A 32 -3.17 18.73 -8.58
N GLY A 33 -4.20 18.42 -7.79
CA GLY A 33 -4.05 18.36 -6.35
C GLY A 33 -5.33 18.03 -5.60
N VAL A 34 -5.27 18.14 -4.28
CA VAL A 34 -6.36 17.81 -3.37
C VAL A 34 -6.55 18.90 -2.32
N LEU A 35 -7.80 19.32 -2.14
CA LEU A 35 -8.19 20.17 -1.00
C LEU A 35 -8.55 19.28 0.18
N PHE A 36 -8.08 19.64 1.36
CA PHE A 36 -8.48 18.99 2.59
C PHE A 36 -8.47 19.98 3.77
N SER A 37 -9.15 19.62 4.83
CA SER A 37 -9.29 20.47 6.01
C SER A 37 -8.98 19.68 7.28
N THR A 38 -8.44 20.37 8.26
CA THR A 38 -8.36 19.90 9.64
C THR A 38 -9.33 20.73 10.51
N LYS A 39 -9.36 20.48 11.82
CA LYS A 39 -10.13 21.32 12.76
C LYS A 39 -9.64 22.77 12.80
N ARG A 40 -8.41 23.04 12.36
CA ARG A 40 -7.77 24.37 12.50
C ARG A 40 -7.65 25.11 11.18
N ASN A 41 -7.28 24.41 10.08
CA ASN A 41 -6.92 25.05 8.83
C ASN A 41 -7.46 24.29 7.63
N ASN A 42 -7.57 24.98 6.50
CA ASN A 42 -7.75 24.42 5.18
C ASN A 42 -6.38 24.31 4.48
N TYR A 43 -6.23 23.30 3.62
CA TYR A 43 -4.96 23.01 2.95
C TYR A 43 -5.20 22.61 1.51
N TYR A 44 -4.18 22.87 0.70
CA TYR A 44 -4.05 22.33 -0.64
C TYR A 44 -2.77 21.49 -0.74
N TYR A 45 -2.89 20.28 -1.26
CA TYR A 45 -1.77 19.40 -1.60
C TYR A 45 -1.56 19.41 -3.11
N ASP A 46 -0.40 19.89 -3.59
CA ASP A 46 -0.03 19.91 -5.00
C ASP A 46 0.63 18.58 -5.41
N THR A 47 0.06 17.90 -6.41
CA THR A 47 0.58 16.61 -6.88
C THR A 47 1.81 16.75 -7.77
N GLY A 48 2.08 17.94 -8.31
CA GLY A 48 3.25 18.24 -9.13
C GLY A 48 4.52 18.34 -8.32
N THR A 49 4.47 19.09 -7.24
CA THR A 49 5.62 19.40 -6.37
C THR A 49 5.64 18.59 -5.07
N GLY A 50 4.51 18.01 -4.66
CA GLY A 50 4.37 17.36 -3.35
C GLY A 50 4.22 18.35 -2.19
N LYS A 51 4.10 19.65 -2.45
CA LYS A 51 3.94 20.70 -1.45
C LYS A 51 2.55 20.68 -0.82
N VAL A 52 2.47 21.08 0.44
CA VAL A 52 1.20 21.31 1.16
C VAL A 52 1.16 22.79 1.54
N ILE A 53 0.15 23.49 1.06
CA ILE A 53 -0.05 24.93 1.30
C ILE A 53 -1.21 25.10 2.28
N VAL A 54 -1.00 25.93 3.32
CA VAL A 54 -2.07 26.36 4.22
C VAL A 54 -2.87 27.44 3.49
N LEU A 55 -4.19 27.33 3.54
CA LEU A 55 -5.11 28.26 2.89
C LEU A 55 -5.79 29.14 3.93
N ASP A 56 -5.77 30.44 3.73
CA ASP A 56 -6.66 31.38 4.40
C ASP A 56 -8.11 31.25 3.85
N ASP A 57 -9.04 32.01 4.41
CA ASP A 57 -10.46 31.90 4.03
C ASP A 57 -10.69 32.30 2.56
N ASP A 58 -10.05 33.34 2.09
CA ASP A 58 -10.17 33.86 0.73
C ASP A 58 -9.62 32.84 -0.28
N THR A 59 -8.40 32.38 -0.08
CA THR A 59 -7.75 31.37 -0.90
C THR A 59 -8.52 30.06 -0.87
N SER A 60 -9.02 29.66 0.29
CA SER A 60 -9.86 28.47 0.46
C SER A 60 -11.15 28.56 -0.35
N TYR A 61 -11.80 29.75 -0.36
CA TYR A 61 -12.97 30.00 -1.17
C TYR A 61 -12.66 29.89 -2.68
N ILE A 62 -11.61 30.55 -3.16
CA ILE A 62 -11.19 30.50 -4.57
C ILE A 62 -10.91 29.07 -5.00
N PHE A 63 -10.16 28.31 -4.20
CA PHE A 63 -9.85 26.90 -4.51
C PHE A 63 -11.07 26.00 -4.49
N ARG A 64 -12.02 26.20 -3.58
CA ARG A 64 -13.30 25.45 -3.60
C ARG A 64 -14.05 25.66 -4.91
N VAL A 65 -14.13 26.90 -5.41
CA VAL A 65 -14.77 27.20 -6.69
C VAL A 65 -13.98 26.60 -7.86
N LEU A 66 -12.64 26.69 -7.81
CA LEU A 66 -11.78 26.10 -8.84
C LEU A 66 -11.94 24.57 -8.94
N PHE A 67 -12.01 23.89 -7.80
CA PHE A 67 -12.08 22.42 -7.72
C PHE A 67 -13.50 21.85 -7.80
N ASP A 68 -14.54 22.67 -7.73
CA ASP A 68 -15.93 22.22 -7.83
C ASP A 68 -16.30 21.93 -9.29
N PRO A 69 -16.48 20.64 -9.70
CA PRO A 69 -16.76 20.31 -11.09
C PRO A 69 -18.13 20.78 -11.57
N THR A 70 -19.03 21.20 -10.68
CA THR A 70 -20.41 21.64 -11.02
C THR A 70 -20.47 23.12 -11.41
N LEU A 71 -19.43 23.90 -11.09
CA LEU A 71 -19.37 25.32 -11.37
C LEU A 71 -18.63 25.62 -12.67
N SER A 72 -19.13 26.61 -13.45
CA SER A 72 -18.53 27.02 -14.70
C SER A 72 -17.23 27.84 -14.51
N ALA A 73 -16.46 27.98 -15.60
CA ALA A 73 -15.28 28.84 -15.60
C ALA A 73 -15.63 30.33 -15.43
N GLU A 74 -16.79 30.75 -15.92
CA GLU A 74 -17.29 32.10 -15.69
C GLU A 74 -17.61 32.32 -14.20
N THR A 75 -18.22 31.34 -13.54
CA THR A 75 -18.47 31.39 -12.08
C THR A 75 -17.17 31.48 -11.30
N PHE A 76 -16.12 30.77 -11.74
CA PHE A 76 -14.79 30.88 -11.14
C PHE A 76 -14.23 32.31 -11.28
N LEU A 77 -14.29 32.94 -12.47
CA LEU A 77 -13.84 34.31 -12.66
C LEU A 77 -14.64 35.31 -11.81
N ILE A 78 -15.98 35.14 -11.70
CA ILE A 78 -16.82 35.97 -10.85
C ILE A 78 -16.42 35.81 -9.38
N SER A 79 -16.01 34.61 -8.95
CA SER A 79 -15.59 34.37 -7.58
C SER A 79 -14.37 35.19 -7.18
N LEU A 80 -13.45 35.45 -8.13
CA LEU A 80 -12.27 36.29 -7.88
C LEU A 80 -12.63 37.74 -7.60
N THR A 81 -13.73 38.24 -8.12
CA THR A 81 -14.19 39.64 -7.88
C THR A 81 -14.84 39.80 -6.50
N LYS A 82 -15.18 38.70 -5.81
CA LYS A 82 -15.79 38.72 -4.47
C LYS A 82 -14.77 38.72 -3.34
N VAL A 83 -13.49 38.59 -3.67
CA VAL A 83 -12.38 38.48 -2.72
C VAL A 83 -11.53 39.75 -2.79
N ASP A 84 -10.78 40.05 -1.74
CA ASP A 84 -9.84 41.18 -1.72
C ASP A 84 -8.88 41.05 -2.91
N PRO A 85 -8.77 42.09 -3.77
CA PRO A 85 -7.81 42.10 -4.88
C PRO A 85 -6.38 41.78 -4.49
N ASN A 86 -5.95 42.16 -3.29
CA ASN A 86 -4.62 41.83 -2.78
C ASN A 86 -4.50 40.33 -2.45
N ALA A 87 -5.55 39.69 -1.94
CA ALA A 87 -5.56 38.25 -1.70
C ALA A 87 -5.47 37.47 -3.03
N VAL A 88 -6.20 37.91 -4.05
CA VAL A 88 -6.08 37.32 -5.41
C VAL A 88 -4.67 37.47 -5.96
N LYS A 89 -4.08 38.68 -5.86
CA LYS A 89 -2.71 38.92 -6.29
C LYS A 89 -1.71 38.05 -5.56
N ASN A 90 -1.79 37.99 -4.24
CA ASN A 90 -0.91 37.16 -3.40
C ASN A 90 -1.03 35.69 -3.75
N LEU A 91 -2.25 35.22 -3.96
CA LEU A 91 -2.49 33.83 -4.40
C LEU A 91 -1.83 33.54 -5.73
N LEU A 92 -2.01 34.38 -6.74
CA LEU A 92 -1.39 34.19 -8.05
C LEU A 92 0.13 34.24 -7.98
N GLN A 93 0.71 35.11 -7.13
CA GLN A 93 2.14 35.15 -6.85
C GLN A 93 2.62 33.86 -6.19
N THR A 94 1.89 33.35 -5.20
CA THR A 94 2.21 32.07 -4.53
C THR A 94 2.18 30.91 -5.51
N ILE A 95 1.14 30.82 -6.36
CA ILE A 95 1.03 29.78 -7.39
C ILE A 95 2.23 29.79 -8.34
N ASP A 96 2.69 30.97 -8.71
CA ASP A 96 3.83 31.11 -9.62
C ASP A 96 5.15 30.78 -8.93
N ALA A 97 5.40 31.37 -7.76
CA ALA A 97 6.62 31.18 -6.98
C ALA A 97 6.80 29.72 -6.52
N GLU A 98 5.72 29.07 -6.09
CA GLU A 98 5.72 27.71 -5.60
C GLU A 98 5.55 26.67 -6.70
N ARG A 99 5.44 27.09 -7.97
CA ARG A 99 5.26 26.22 -9.13
C ARG A 99 4.05 25.29 -9.02
N LEU A 100 2.96 25.75 -8.42
CA LEU A 100 1.74 24.98 -8.26
C LEU A 100 1.01 24.81 -9.61
N PHE A 101 0.23 23.77 -9.74
CA PHE A 101 -0.57 23.44 -10.94
C PHE A 101 0.30 23.32 -12.22
N GLN A 102 1.52 22.83 -12.08
CA GLN A 102 2.45 22.66 -13.22
C GLN A 102 2.84 21.18 -13.40
N ARG A 103 1.96 20.27 -12.98
CA ARG A 103 2.20 18.86 -13.17
C ARG A 103 2.39 18.52 -14.65
N PRO A 104 3.52 17.95 -15.06
CA PRO A 104 3.69 17.53 -16.44
C PRO A 104 2.72 16.42 -16.79
N PRO A 105 2.24 16.36 -18.05
CA PRO A 105 1.43 15.24 -18.51
C PRO A 105 2.21 13.94 -18.30
N LEU A 106 1.51 12.88 -17.88
CA LEU A 106 2.09 11.53 -17.79
C LEU A 106 2.55 11.14 -19.20
N LEU A 107 3.84 11.19 -19.45
CA LEU A 107 4.44 10.60 -20.64
C LEU A 107 4.21 9.10 -20.58
N SER A 108 3.91 8.50 -21.74
CA SER A 108 3.60 7.08 -21.91
C SER A 108 4.54 6.18 -21.06
N MET A 109 3.98 5.44 -20.13
CA MET A 109 4.72 4.51 -19.25
C MET A 109 5.45 3.39 -20.03
N GLY A 110 5.06 3.12 -21.27
CA GLY A 110 5.60 2.01 -22.08
C GLY A 110 7.07 2.18 -22.51
N LYS A 111 7.50 3.41 -22.81
CA LYS A 111 8.89 3.65 -23.24
C LYS A 111 9.87 3.63 -22.07
N GLU A 112 9.44 4.04 -20.88
CA GLU A 112 10.29 4.02 -19.69
C GLU A 112 10.42 2.60 -19.11
N ILE A 113 9.40 1.75 -19.25
CA ILE A 113 9.48 0.33 -18.91
C ILE A 113 10.48 -0.36 -19.82
N ALA A 114 10.40 -0.14 -21.13
CA ALA A 114 11.33 -0.72 -22.09
C ALA A 114 12.78 -0.26 -21.86
N ALA A 115 13.01 1.03 -21.58
CA ALA A 115 14.35 1.55 -21.27
C ALA A 115 14.88 1.01 -19.93
N GLY A 116 13.99 0.76 -18.95
CA GLY A 116 14.36 0.18 -17.67
C GLY A 116 14.73 -1.31 -17.72
N VAL A 117 14.21 -2.04 -18.68
CA VAL A 117 14.50 -3.47 -18.89
C VAL A 117 15.88 -3.68 -19.56
N THR A 118 16.39 -2.69 -20.28
CA THR A 118 17.68 -2.78 -20.98
C THR A 118 18.88 -2.38 -20.12
N ASP A 119 18.67 -1.93 -18.88
CA ASP A 119 19.76 -1.59 -17.96
C ASP A 119 20.35 -2.87 -17.34
N THR A 120 21.36 -3.41 -17.99
CA THR A 120 22.04 -4.66 -17.60
C THR A 120 22.93 -4.52 -16.36
N GLU A 121 23.12 -3.32 -15.83
CA GLU A 121 23.92 -3.09 -14.61
C GLU A 121 23.12 -3.23 -13.31
N GLN A 122 21.79 -3.37 -13.37
CA GLN A 122 20.97 -3.46 -12.17
C GLN A 122 21.04 -4.87 -11.56
N LYS A 123 21.54 -4.89 -10.33
CA LYS A 123 21.64 -6.11 -9.52
C LYS A 123 20.27 -6.48 -8.95
N VAL A 124 20.01 -7.79 -8.89
CA VAL A 124 18.81 -8.33 -8.24
C VAL A 124 18.82 -7.99 -6.75
N GLU A 125 17.74 -7.40 -6.25
CA GLU A 125 17.56 -7.06 -4.84
C GLU A 125 16.72 -8.12 -4.11
N GLN A 126 15.80 -8.78 -4.83
CA GLN A 126 14.90 -9.78 -4.25
C GLN A 126 14.62 -10.91 -5.23
N ILE A 127 14.67 -12.14 -4.73
CA ILE A 127 14.13 -13.32 -5.41
C ILE A 127 12.95 -13.88 -4.61
N ILE A 128 11.87 -14.19 -5.32
CA ILE A 128 10.65 -14.78 -4.76
C ILE A 128 10.53 -16.20 -5.33
N LEU A 129 10.55 -17.20 -4.48
CA LEU A 129 10.40 -18.60 -4.85
C LEU A 129 8.98 -19.09 -4.55
N GLU A 130 8.23 -19.47 -5.57
CA GLU A 130 6.96 -20.17 -5.40
C GLU A 130 7.25 -21.64 -5.05
N VAL A 131 7.49 -21.89 -3.75
CA VAL A 131 7.92 -23.22 -3.28
C VAL A 131 6.86 -24.30 -3.47
N THR A 132 5.59 -23.91 -3.57
CA THR A 132 4.47 -24.80 -3.85
C THR A 132 3.25 -24.04 -4.33
N GLU A 133 2.45 -24.63 -5.21
CA GLU A 133 1.12 -24.15 -5.60
C GLU A 133 0.04 -24.61 -4.64
N GLN A 134 0.34 -25.60 -3.78
CA GLN A 134 -0.62 -26.20 -2.86
C GLN A 134 -0.90 -25.25 -1.69
N CYS A 135 -2.16 -25.24 -1.26
CA CYS A 135 -2.57 -24.64 0.00
C CYS A 135 -3.56 -25.60 0.68
N ASN A 136 -3.45 -25.73 1.99
CA ASN A 136 -4.40 -26.51 2.78
C ASN A 136 -5.69 -25.72 3.09
N PHE A 137 -5.70 -24.39 2.90
CA PHE A 137 -6.88 -23.54 3.02
C PHE A 137 -7.53 -23.23 1.67
N ARG A 138 -8.80 -22.80 1.74
CA ARG A 138 -9.58 -22.24 0.62
C ARG A 138 -10.22 -20.94 1.07
N CYS A 139 -9.35 -19.93 1.32
CA CYS A 139 -9.84 -18.62 1.72
C CYS A 139 -10.69 -18.02 0.59
N LYS A 140 -11.91 -17.58 0.90
CA LYS A 140 -12.91 -17.11 -0.08
C LYS A 140 -12.50 -15.85 -0.85
N TYR A 141 -11.48 -15.13 -0.37
CA TYR A 141 -10.92 -13.95 -1.03
C TYR A 141 -9.54 -14.21 -1.67
N CYS A 142 -9.14 -15.49 -1.78
CA CYS A 142 -7.81 -15.80 -2.28
C CYS A 142 -7.70 -15.51 -3.78
N VAL A 143 -6.62 -14.85 -4.19
CA VAL A 143 -6.33 -14.56 -5.62
C VAL A 143 -6.07 -15.82 -6.46
N TYR A 144 -5.95 -16.99 -5.83
CA TYR A 144 -5.86 -18.30 -6.47
C TYR A 144 -7.18 -19.06 -6.47
N SER A 145 -8.29 -18.43 -6.08
CA SER A 145 -9.60 -19.02 -6.19
C SER A 145 -10.07 -19.07 -7.67
N GLU A 146 -10.91 -20.03 -7.99
CA GLU A 146 -11.47 -20.20 -9.34
C GLU A 146 -12.27 -18.98 -9.82
N ASP A 147 -12.75 -18.18 -8.88
CA ASP A 147 -13.52 -16.96 -9.16
C ASP A 147 -12.62 -15.79 -9.65
N PHE A 148 -11.29 -15.90 -9.53
CA PHE A 148 -10.38 -14.83 -9.90
C PHE A 148 -9.61 -15.15 -11.18
N SER A 149 -10.05 -14.60 -12.29
CA SER A 149 -9.49 -14.88 -13.63
C SER A 149 -8.10 -14.30 -13.91
N GLY A 150 -7.54 -13.51 -12.99
CA GLY A 150 -6.27 -12.81 -13.19
C GLY A 150 -5.01 -13.62 -12.86
N ASN A 151 -5.15 -14.73 -12.15
CA ASN A 151 -4.05 -15.57 -11.69
C ASN A 151 -4.31 -17.06 -12.02
N ARG A 152 -3.32 -17.90 -11.68
CA ARG A 152 -3.53 -19.34 -11.69
C ARG A 152 -4.46 -19.75 -10.55
N ASP A 153 -5.13 -20.87 -10.75
CA ASP A 153 -5.90 -21.56 -9.70
C ASP A 153 -4.98 -22.28 -8.69
N PHE A 154 -5.56 -22.84 -7.64
CA PHE A 154 -4.85 -23.75 -6.76
C PHE A 154 -4.31 -24.95 -7.56
N GLY A 155 -3.00 -25.16 -7.50
CA GLY A 155 -2.33 -26.27 -8.17
C GLY A 155 -1.77 -27.28 -7.17
N ASN A 156 -1.14 -28.32 -7.72
CA ASN A 156 -0.53 -29.40 -6.93
C ASN A 156 0.99 -29.47 -7.08
N ARG A 157 1.59 -28.55 -7.83
CA ARG A 157 3.03 -28.55 -8.09
C ARG A 157 3.80 -28.10 -6.85
N ARG A 158 4.95 -28.71 -6.65
CA ARG A 158 5.96 -28.33 -5.67
C ARG A 158 7.27 -28.05 -6.41
N MET A 159 7.94 -26.98 -6.03
CA MET A 159 9.22 -26.64 -6.64
C MET A 159 10.25 -27.72 -6.32
N PRO A 160 10.91 -28.30 -7.33
CA PRO A 160 12.04 -29.21 -7.14
C PRO A 160 13.25 -28.49 -6.54
N THR A 161 14.02 -29.21 -5.73
CA THR A 161 15.23 -28.66 -5.07
C THR A 161 16.23 -28.11 -6.07
N GLU A 162 16.40 -28.77 -7.22
CA GLU A 162 17.32 -28.38 -8.28
C GLU A 162 16.96 -27.03 -8.87
N ILE A 163 15.65 -26.76 -9.07
CA ILE A 163 15.16 -25.47 -9.57
C ILE A 163 15.44 -24.38 -8.53
N ALA A 164 15.07 -24.61 -7.27
CA ALA A 164 15.32 -23.67 -6.20
C ALA A 164 16.81 -23.33 -6.04
N PHE A 165 17.67 -24.35 -6.08
CA PHE A 165 19.11 -24.17 -5.93
C PHE A 165 19.72 -23.41 -7.10
N LYS A 166 19.32 -23.71 -8.34
CA LYS A 166 19.75 -22.97 -9.53
C LYS A 166 19.34 -21.50 -9.44
N ALA A 167 18.12 -21.24 -9.04
CA ALA A 167 17.60 -19.88 -8.90
C ALA A 167 18.34 -19.08 -7.82
N ILE A 168 18.62 -19.70 -6.66
CA ILE A 168 19.36 -19.06 -5.56
C ILE A 168 20.82 -18.82 -5.92
N ASP A 169 21.49 -19.78 -6.55
CA ASP A 169 22.89 -19.61 -6.98
C ASP A 169 23.00 -18.43 -7.96
N TRP A 170 22.11 -18.40 -8.95
CA TRP A 170 22.04 -17.28 -9.89
C TRP A 170 21.77 -15.93 -9.19
N ALA A 171 20.82 -15.89 -8.25
CA ALA A 171 20.52 -14.67 -7.51
C ALA A 171 21.69 -14.18 -6.66
N LEU A 172 22.43 -15.10 -6.02
CA LEU A 172 23.63 -14.77 -5.27
C LEU A 172 24.74 -14.19 -6.16
N GLU A 173 24.92 -14.72 -7.37
CA GLU A 173 25.90 -14.21 -8.33
C GLU A 173 25.53 -12.82 -8.86
N ASN A 174 24.23 -12.58 -9.08
CA ASN A 174 23.73 -11.36 -9.71
C ASN A 174 23.17 -10.30 -8.74
N SER A 175 23.31 -10.49 -7.42
CA SER A 175 22.90 -9.53 -6.39
C SER A 175 24.04 -8.62 -5.92
N GLY A 176 23.67 -7.52 -5.29
CA GLY A 176 24.61 -6.63 -4.59
C GLY A 176 25.06 -7.18 -3.23
N ALA A 177 25.38 -6.27 -2.32
CA ALA A 177 25.74 -6.60 -0.93
C ALA A 177 24.56 -7.15 -0.11
N LYS A 178 23.33 -6.95 -0.57
CA LYS A 178 22.10 -7.41 0.09
C LYS A 178 21.19 -8.13 -0.89
N LEU A 179 20.62 -9.27 -0.45
CA LEU A 179 19.65 -10.05 -1.22
C LEU A 179 18.49 -10.45 -0.30
N ALA A 180 17.25 -10.16 -0.72
CA ALA A 180 16.07 -10.69 -0.09
C ALA A 180 15.63 -11.99 -0.78
N ILE A 181 15.34 -13.02 0.01
CA ILE A 181 14.80 -14.31 -0.43
C ILE A 181 13.42 -14.47 0.20
N THR A 182 12.39 -14.46 -0.64
CA THR A 182 11.00 -14.60 -0.19
C THR A 182 10.46 -15.95 -0.62
N PHE A 183 9.92 -16.71 0.35
CA PHE A 183 9.19 -17.94 0.05
C PHE A 183 7.72 -17.61 -0.13
N TYR A 184 7.15 -18.06 -1.23
CA TYR A 184 5.80 -17.78 -1.64
C TYR A 184 5.10 -19.05 -2.15
N GLY A 185 3.81 -18.94 -2.47
CA GLY A 185 3.04 -20.03 -3.07
C GLY A 185 1.61 -20.05 -2.55
N GLY A 186 1.03 -21.24 -2.42
CA GLY A 186 -0.22 -21.45 -1.67
C GLY A 186 0.05 -21.29 -0.17
N GLU A 187 0.50 -22.38 0.49
CA GLU A 187 1.02 -22.34 1.86
C GLU A 187 2.48 -22.82 1.87
N PRO A 188 3.45 -21.93 2.09
CA PRO A 188 4.88 -22.28 2.00
C PRO A 188 5.31 -23.39 2.95
N LEU A 189 4.71 -23.50 4.14
CA LEU A 189 5.05 -24.53 5.11
C LEU A 189 4.72 -25.95 4.64
N LEU A 190 3.88 -26.12 3.62
CA LEU A 190 3.70 -27.43 2.96
C LEU A 190 4.97 -27.96 2.28
N ASN A 191 5.92 -27.07 1.97
CA ASN A 191 7.24 -27.42 1.44
C ASN A 191 8.38 -26.90 2.32
N PHE A 192 8.21 -26.97 3.65
CA PHE A 192 9.19 -26.51 4.62
C PHE A 192 10.58 -27.14 4.42
N LYS A 193 10.63 -28.41 4.03
CA LYS A 193 11.89 -29.10 3.72
C LYS A 193 12.71 -28.36 2.64
N LEU A 194 12.06 -27.85 1.60
CA LEU A 194 12.73 -27.06 0.57
C LEU A 194 13.15 -25.70 1.11
N MET A 195 12.28 -25.01 1.88
CA MET A 195 12.63 -23.73 2.49
C MET A 195 13.90 -23.85 3.35
N LYS A 196 13.97 -24.88 4.21
CA LYS A 196 15.13 -25.17 5.02
C LYS A 196 16.39 -25.37 4.16
N ALA A 197 16.31 -26.20 3.13
CA ALA A 197 17.45 -26.47 2.23
C ALA A 197 17.94 -25.21 1.50
N VAL A 198 17.01 -24.33 1.09
CA VAL A 198 17.34 -23.03 0.46
C VAL A 198 18.04 -22.10 1.44
N ILE A 199 17.54 -22.01 2.68
CA ILE A 199 18.16 -21.18 3.74
C ILE A 199 19.59 -21.67 4.00
N GLU A 200 19.77 -22.95 4.23
CA GLU A 200 21.10 -23.57 4.49
C GLU A 200 22.06 -23.33 3.32
N ARG A 201 21.62 -23.55 2.06
CA ARG A 201 22.43 -23.30 0.88
C ARG A 201 22.84 -21.86 0.72
N SER A 202 21.88 -20.94 0.86
CA SER A 202 22.14 -19.52 0.68
C SER A 202 23.06 -18.97 1.77
N GLN A 203 22.93 -19.42 3.03
CA GLN A 203 23.84 -19.08 4.12
C GLN A 203 25.26 -19.61 3.86
N ALA A 204 25.39 -20.83 3.35
CA ALA A 204 26.70 -21.41 3.05
C ALA A 204 27.42 -20.68 1.89
N LYS A 205 26.66 -20.13 0.93
CA LYS A 205 27.20 -19.52 -0.30
C LYS A 205 27.22 -17.99 -0.29
N ARG A 206 26.65 -17.32 0.73
CA ARG A 206 26.47 -15.86 0.72
C ARG A 206 27.75 -15.02 0.68
N GLY A 207 28.90 -15.59 1.10
CA GLY A 207 30.11 -14.80 1.30
C GLY A 207 29.87 -13.65 2.28
N ASN A 208 30.16 -12.41 1.87
CA ASN A 208 29.97 -11.19 2.66
C ASN A 208 28.57 -10.57 2.44
N LYS A 209 27.66 -11.21 1.73
CA LYS A 209 26.33 -10.65 1.48
C LYS A 209 25.43 -10.79 2.70
N GLU A 210 24.63 -9.76 2.94
CA GLU A 210 23.50 -9.81 3.87
C GLU A 210 22.33 -10.48 3.17
N ILE A 211 21.78 -11.54 3.76
CA ILE A 211 20.56 -12.18 3.27
C ILE A 211 19.42 -11.91 4.24
N VAL A 212 18.30 -11.50 3.68
CA VAL A 212 17.03 -11.30 4.39
C VAL A 212 16.05 -12.34 3.89
N TYR A 213 15.41 -13.07 4.81
CA TYR A 213 14.38 -14.06 4.48
C TYR A 213 13.01 -13.54 4.83
N SER A 214 12.00 -13.93 4.06
CA SER A 214 10.60 -13.63 4.41
C SER A 214 9.63 -14.66 3.84
N PHE A 215 8.52 -14.86 4.53
CA PHE A 215 7.36 -15.57 4.02
C PHE A 215 6.10 -15.20 4.79
N THR A 216 4.94 -15.44 4.14
CA THR A 216 3.63 -15.35 4.77
C THR A 216 3.07 -16.75 4.93
N SER A 217 2.46 -17.04 6.07
CA SER A 217 1.87 -18.35 6.37
C SER A 217 0.51 -18.21 7.05
N ASN A 218 -0.37 -19.18 6.78
CA ASN A 218 -1.61 -19.34 7.52
C ASN A 218 -1.42 -19.94 8.93
N MET A 219 -0.20 -20.26 9.30
CA MET A 219 0.26 -20.80 10.60
C MET A 219 -0.23 -22.20 10.98
N SER A 220 -1.24 -22.76 10.32
CA SER A 220 -1.84 -24.04 10.74
C SER A 220 -0.88 -25.24 10.73
N LEU A 221 0.25 -25.12 10.03
CA LEU A 221 1.28 -26.15 9.93
C LEU A 221 2.52 -25.85 10.81
N MET A 222 2.47 -24.81 11.62
CA MET A 222 3.58 -24.42 12.49
C MET A 222 3.69 -25.39 13.65
N THR A 223 4.77 -26.16 13.70
CA THR A 223 5.12 -27.05 14.79
C THR A 223 6.24 -26.45 15.65
N ARG A 224 6.45 -26.99 16.86
CA ARG A 224 7.57 -26.57 17.71
C ARG A 224 8.92 -26.76 17.04
N GLU A 225 9.09 -27.86 16.29
CA GLU A 225 10.32 -28.14 15.55
C GLU A 225 10.57 -27.08 14.47
N ILE A 226 9.55 -26.74 13.67
CA ILE A 226 9.64 -25.71 12.65
C ILE A 226 9.95 -24.36 13.30
N ALA A 227 9.22 -23.96 14.32
CA ALA A 227 9.40 -22.69 15.01
C ALA A 227 10.80 -22.55 15.65
N THR A 228 11.31 -23.62 16.28
CA THR A 228 12.67 -23.64 16.85
C THR A 228 13.74 -23.46 15.77
N TYR A 229 13.60 -24.12 14.63
CA TYR A 229 14.52 -23.91 13.50
C TYR A 229 14.46 -22.48 12.99
N LEU A 230 13.25 -21.96 12.75
CA LEU A 230 13.06 -20.62 12.21
C LEU A 230 13.58 -19.52 13.14
N ALA A 231 13.50 -19.72 14.46
CA ALA A 231 14.04 -18.79 15.46
C ALA A 231 15.57 -18.66 15.41
N GLN A 232 16.27 -19.60 14.80
CA GLN A 232 17.74 -19.59 14.63
C GLN A 232 18.16 -18.95 13.29
N VAL A 233 17.22 -18.70 12.38
CA VAL A 233 17.52 -18.12 11.07
C VAL A 233 17.68 -16.60 11.18
N PRO A 234 18.87 -16.06 10.85
CA PRO A 234 19.08 -14.61 10.96
C PRO A 234 18.27 -13.85 9.91
N ASN A 235 17.82 -12.65 10.27
CA ASN A 235 17.10 -11.73 9.38
C ASN A 235 15.86 -12.36 8.70
N LEU A 236 15.11 -13.18 9.44
CA LEU A 236 13.89 -13.81 8.97
C LEU A 236 12.66 -13.03 9.44
N TYR A 237 11.83 -12.61 8.47
CA TYR A 237 10.57 -11.91 8.69
C TYR A 237 9.39 -12.84 8.37
N ILE A 238 8.57 -13.12 9.37
CA ILE A 238 7.39 -13.99 9.21
C ILE A 238 6.14 -13.14 9.36
N MET A 239 5.21 -13.31 8.42
CA MET A 239 3.90 -12.71 8.47
C MET A 239 2.83 -13.78 8.65
N ALA A 240 2.14 -13.75 9.79
CA ALA A 240 1.04 -14.64 10.10
C ALA A 240 -0.26 -14.09 9.52
N SER A 241 -1.01 -14.92 8.84
CA SER A 241 -2.31 -14.54 8.26
C SER A 241 -3.44 -14.82 9.25
N ILE A 242 -3.81 -13.81 10.05
CA ILE A 242 -4.90 -13.87 11.04
C ILE A 242 -5.80 -12.65 10.83
N ASP A 243 -7.08 -12.85 10.50
CA ASP A 243 -7.98 -11.76 10.12
C ASP A 243 -8.67 -11.06 11.30
N GLY A 244 -8.54 -11.62 12.50
CA GLY A 244 -9.19 -11.11 13.71
C GLY A 244 -9.70 -12.24 14.61
N PRO A 245 -10.74 -12.03 15.42
CA PRO A 245 -11.34 -13.08 16.24
C PRO A 245 -11.93 -14.19 15.38
N ARG A 246 -12.23 -15.34 16.00
CA ARG A 246 -12.78 -16.55 15.34
C ARG A 246 -13.87 -16.23 14.33
N THR A 247 -14.86 -15.45 14.74
CA THR A 247 -16.03 -15.13 13.88
C THR A 247 -15.67 -14.37 12.62
N VAL A 248 -14.62 -13.54 12.67
CA VAL A 248 -14.11 -12.79 11.51
C VAL A 248 -13.22 -13.69 10.65
N HIS A 249 -12.32 -14.44 11.29
CA HIS A 249 -11.36 -15.30 10.62
C HIS A 249 -12.07 -16.43 9.85
N ASP A 250 -12.88 -17.21 10.52
CA ASP A 250 -13.54 -18.41 9.96
C ASP A 250 -14.64 -18.09 8.94
N ALA A 251 -15.10 -16.83 8.87
CA ALA A 251 -16.05 -16.41 7.84
C ALA A 251 -15.48 -16.53 6.42
N TYR A 252 -14.17 -16.33 6.27
CA TYR A 252 -13.49 -16.30 4.98
C TYR A 252 -12.30 -17.23 4.86
N ARG A 253 -11.64 -17.58 5.97
CA ARG A 253 -10.49 -18.49 5.95
C ARG A 253 -10.95 -19.87 6.42
N VAL A 254 -11.12 -20.75 5.46
CA VAL A 254 -11.65 -22.09 5.68
C VAL A 254 -10.74 -23.14 5.07
N TYR A 255 -10.85 -24.39 5.53
CA TYR A 255 -10.29 -25.55 4.86
C TYR A 255 -11.03 -25.83 3.55
N ALA A 256 -10.50 -26.77 2.74
CA ALA A 256 -11.14 -27.21 1.49
C ALA A 256 -12.53 -27.84 1.67
N ASN A 257 -12.86 -28.27 2.87
CA ASN A 257 -14.16 -28.82 3.27
C ASN A 257 -15.03 -27.83 4.07
N ASP A 258 -14.75 -26.53 3.94
CA ASP A 258 -15.39 -25.43 4.68
C ASP A 258 -15.27 -25.49 6.22
N ALA A 259 -14.42 -26.37 6.77
CA ALA A 259 -14.16 -26.40 8.19
C ALA A 259 -13.43 -25.14 8.68
N PRO A 260 -13.67 -24.69 9.92
CA PRO A 260 -13.02 -23.52 10.50
C PRO A 260 -11.51 -23.74 10.68
N THR A 261 -10.73 -22.67 10.59
CA THR A 261 -9.26 -22.73 10.61
C THR A 261 -8.62 -21.90 11.74
N PHE A 262 -9.42 -21.14 12.46
CA PHE A 262 -8.94 -20.18 13.47
C PHE A 262 -8.06 -20.84 14.54
N GLU A 263 -8.50 -21.97 15.12
CA GLU A 263 -7.76 -22.61 16.23
C GLU A 263 -6.37 -23.09 15.79
N ASP A 264 -6.28 -23.67 14.60
CA ASP A 264 -5.01 -24.16 14.08
C ASP A 264 -4.08 -22.99 13.75
N SER A 265 -4.63 -21.91 13.18
CA SER A 265 -3.87 -20.70 12.83
C SER A 265 -3.35 -19.97 14.08
N ILE A 266 -4.20 -19.75 15.08
CA ILE A 266 -3.81 -19.03 16.30
C ILE A 266 -2.89 -19.88 17.18
N GLY A 267 -3.11 -21.21 17.20
CA GLY A 267 -2.24 -22.16 17.87
C GLY A 267 -0.83 -22.15 17.29
N GLY A 268 -0.72 -22.18 15.95
CA GLY A 268 0.57 -22.08 15.27
C GLY A 268 1.27 -20.75 15.49
N LEU A 269 0.53 -19.64 15.50
CA LEU A 269 1.08 -18.33 15.84
C LEU A 269 1.63 -18.29 17.28
N ARG A 270 0.95 -18.91 18.23
CA ARG A 270 1.40 -19.01 19.61
C ARG A 270 2.70 -19.81 19.74
N ILE A 271 2.78 -20.96 19.05
CA ILE A 271 4.00 -21.76 18.98
C ILE A 271 5.19 -20.95 18.45
N LEU A 272 4.95 -20.14 17.40
CA LEU A 272 5.98 -19.28 16.84
C LEU A 272 6.38 -18.18 17.84
N ALA A 273 5.42 -17.50 18.46
CA ALA A 273 5.68 -16.44 19.44
C ALA A 273 6.49 -16.96 20.63
N ASP A 274 6.16 -18.15 21.12
CA ASP A 274 6.91 -18.82 22.21
C ASP A 274 8.38 -19.09 21.81
N ALA A 275 8.60 -19.55 20.56
CA ALA A 275 9.95 -19.81 20.04
C ALA A 275 10.78 -18.53 19.82
N TYR A 276 10.09 -17.42 19.57
CA TYR A 276 10.70 -16.10 19.38
C TYR A 276 10.84 -15.30 20.69
N ALA A 277 10.39 -15.85 21.81
CA ALA A 277 10.50 -15.19 23.11
C ALA A 277 11.96 -14.84 23.41
N GLY A 278 12.24 -13.56 23.69
CA GLY A 278 13.60 -13.05 23.92
C GLY A 278 14.42 -12.79 22.64
N SER A 279 13.90 -13.05 21.44
CA SER A 279 14.53 -12.65 20.19
C SER A 279 14.12 -11.22 19.79
N HIS A 280 14.98 -10.54 19.01
CA HIS A 280 14.65 -9.23 18.44
C HIS A 280 13.88 -9.32 17.12
N MET A 281 13.53 -10.53 16.67
CA MET A 281 12.85 -10.73 15.39
C MET A 281 11.36 -10.46 15.54
N PRO A 282 10.76 -9.60 14.68
CA PRO A 282 9.35 -9.30 14.77
C PRO A 282 8.51 -10.46 14.23
N VAL A 283 7.43 -10.79 14.93
CA VAL A 283 6.30 -11.54 14.39
C VAL A 283 5.30 -10.51 13.90
N ASN A 284 4.96 -10.53 12.62
CA ASN A 284 3.97 -9.63 12.03
C ASN A 284 2.69 -10.38 11.69
N ILE A 285 1.57 -9.69 11.75
CA ILE A 285 0.26 -10.22 11.39
C ILE A 285 -0.25 -9.45 10.17
N ASN A 286 -0.83 -10.17 9.21
CA ASN A 286 -1.61 -9.61 8.15
C ASN A 286 -3.06 -10.02 8.31
N ALA A 287 -3.94 -9.05 8.51
CA ALA A 287 -5.37 -9.24 8.63
C ALA A 287 -6.06 -8.68 7.38
N VAL A 288 -6.86 -9.50 6.70
CA VAL A 288 -7.65 -9.08 5.55
C VAL A 288 -9.00 -8.59 6.04
N LEU A 289 -9.29 -7.31 5.85
CA LEU A 289 -10.60 -6.76 6.14
C LEU A 289 -11.57 -7.12 5.02
N THR A 290 -12.56 -7.93 5.35
CA THR A 290 -13.57 -8.45 4.42
C THR A 290 -14.95 -7.83 4.68
N PRO A 291 -15.91 -7.93 3.75
CA PRO A 291 -17.30 -7.54 4.01
C PRO A 291 -17.92 -8.28 5.22
N PRO A 292 -18.94 -7.71 5.90
CA PRO A 292 -19.41 -6.35 5.76
C PRO A 292 -18.41 -5.34 6.33
N PHE A 293 -18.24 -4.20 5.62
CA PHE A 293 -17.29 -3.16 6.04
C PHE A 293 -17.97 -2.21 7.03
N GLY A 294 -17.92 -2.54 8.29
CA GLY A 294 -18.48 -1.72 9.36
C GLY A 294 -17.43 -1.30 10.39
N PHE A 295 -17.63 -0.16 11.03
CA PHE A 295 -16.75 0.30 12.12
C PHE A 295 -16.76 -0.66 13.30
N GLU A 296 -17.91 -1.25 13.57
CA GLU A 296 -18.07 -2.25 14.63
C GLU A 296 -17.12 -3.44 14.42
N LYS A 297 -16.98 -3.91 13.18
CA LYS A 297 -16.02 -4.98 12.83
C LYS A 297 -14.59 -4.54 13.05
N LEU A 298 -14.22 -3.32 12.67
CA LEU A 298 -12.88 -2.77 12.90
C LEU A 298 -12.57 -2.64 14.40
N GLU A 299 -13.53 -2.18 15.21
CA GLU A 299 -13.39 -2.13 16.67
C GLU A 299 -13.24 -3.54 17.26
N GLN A 300 -14.01 -4.49 16.78
CA GLN A 300 -13.92 -5.90 17.21
C GLN A 300 -12.55 -6.50 16.89
N VAL A 301 -12.04 -6.27 15.67
CA VAL A 301 -10.72 -6.74 15.23
C VAL A 301 -9.60 -6.07 16.03
N ASN A 302 -9.70 -4.75 16.25
CA ASN A 302 -8.73 -4.01 17.06
C ASN A 302 -8.69 -4.51 18.50
N ALA A 303 -9.84 -4.62 19.15
CA ALA A 303 -9.94 -5.11 20.53
C ALA A 303 -9.40 -6.54 20.67
N TYR A 304 -9.66 -7.39 19.66
CA TYR A 304 -9.12 -8.74 19.65
C TYR A 304 -7.58 -8.74 19.66
N PHE A 305 -6.94 -8.02 18.74
CA PHE A 305 -5.48 -7.99 18.69
C PHE A 305 -4.86 -7.33 19.94
N GLU A 306 -5.51 -6.32 20.50
CA GLU A 306 -5.07 -5.71 21.76
C GLU A 306 -5.15 -6.69 22.96
N SER A 307 -6.08 -7.64 22.91
CA SER A 307 -6.24 -8.66 23.96
C SER A 307 -5.19 -9.78 23.95
N LEU A 308 -4.40 -9.88 22.86
CA LEU A 308 -3.37 -10.93 22.73
C LEU A 308 -2.07 -10.51 23.46
N ASP A 309 -2.10 -10.53 24.78
CA ASP A 309 -1.01 -10.10 25.68
C ASP A 309 0.26 -10.97 25.55
N TRP A 310 0.11 -12.19 25.08
CA TRP A 310 1.22 -13.12 24.81
C TRP A 310 2.00 -12.82 23.53
N LEU A 311 1.50 -11.96 22.65
CA LEU A 311 2.26 -11.51 21.48
C LEU A 311 3.38 -10.56 21.89
N PRO A 312 4.54 -10.64 21.23
CA PRO A 312 5.63 -9.68 21.46
C PRO A 312 5.17 -8.23 21.27
N ALA A 313 5.72 -7.31 22.06
CA ALA A 313 5.44 -5.87 21.93
C ALA A 313 5.84 -5.32 20.54
N THR A 314 6.76 -6.00 19.84
CA THR A 314 7.19 -5.70 18.47
C THR A 314 6.25 -6.26 17.40
N CYS A 315 5.19 -6.97 17.78
CA CYS A 315 4.21 -7.51 16.83
C CYS A 315 3.44 -6.38 16.15
N HIS A 316 3.48 -6.35 14.84
CA HIS A 316 2.79 -5.37 14.01
C HIS A 316 1.61 -6.04 13.31
N VAL A 317 0.45 -5.39 13.33
CA VAL A 317 -0.76 -5.87 12.66
C VAL A 317 -1.05 -4.98 11.45
N ASN A 318 -0.86 -5.53 10.27
CA ASN A 318 -1.22 -4.88 9.00
C ASN A 318 -2.66 -5.21 8.63
N ILE A 319 -3.41 -4.20 8.22
CA ILE A 319 -4.73 -4.39 7.62
C ILE A 319 -4.61 -4.27 6.10
N THR A 320 -5.07 -5.28 5.41
CA THR A 320 -5.15 -5.31 3.94
C THR A 320 -6.59 -5.57 3.49
N TYR A 321 -6.84 -5.40 2.20
CA TYR A 321 -8.14 -5.63 1.58
C TYR A 321 -8.04 -6.76 0.56
N PRO A 322 -9.14 -7.48 0.31
CA PRO A 322 -9.20 -8.40 -0.81
C PRO A 322 -8.95 -7.65 -2.13
N SER A 323 -8.40 -8.35 -3.11
CA SER A 323 -8.30 -7.79 -4.46
C SER A 323 -9.69 -7.62 -5.09
N TYR A 324 -9.86 -6.60 -5.94
CA TYR A 324 -11.08 -6.42 -6.72
C TYR A 324 -11.39 -7.70 -7.52
N GLY A 325 -12.65 -8.10 -7.56
CA GLY A 325 -13.11 -9.33 -8.23
C GLY A 325 -12.94 -10.63 -7.43
N THR A 326 -12.32 -10.59 -6.22
CA THR A 326 -12.13 -11.81 -5.42
C THR A 326 -13.12 -11.99 -4.28
N CYS A 327 -13.92 -10.98 -3.98
CA CYS A 327 -14.81 -11.01 -2.82
C CYS A 327 -16.13 -10.31 -3.13
N PRO A 328 -17.25 -11.06 -3.22
CA PRO A 328 -18.57 -10.46 -3.33
C PRO A 328 -18.82 -9.44 -2.22
N GLY A 329 -19.51 -8.35 -2.52
CA GLY A 329 -19.76 -7.26 -1.60
C GLY A 329 -18.63 -6.24 -1.50
N LEU A 330 -17.39 -6.57 -1.84
CA LEU A 330 -16.31 -5.59 -1.99
C LEU A 330 -16.52 -4.76 -3.26
N ASP A 331 -16.86 -5.42 -4.35
CA ASP A 331 -17.11 -4.76 -5.64
C ASP A 331 -18.32 -3.83 -5.54
N GLU A 332 -19.43 -4.29 -4.93
CA GLU A 332 -20.58 -3.45 -4.63
C GLU A 332 -20.22 -2.25 -3.73
N TYR A 333 -19.33 -2.44 -2.79
CA TYR A 333 -18.86 -1.37 -1.93
C TYR A 333 -18.03 -0.35 -2.73
N TYR A 334 -17.12 -0.79 -3.58
CA TYR A 334 -16.33 0.08 -4.44
C TYR A 334 -17.19 0.81 -5.47
N ASP A 335 -18.12 0.13 -6.12
CA ASP A 335 -19.05 0.74 -7.08
C ASP A 335 -19.91 1.82 -6.41
N LYS A 336 -20.38 1.56 -5.21
CA LYS A 336 -21.19 2.50 -4.43
C LYS A 336 -20.37 3.74 -4.01
N ILE A 337 -19.08 3.58 -3.72
CA ILE A 337 -18.18 4.68 -3.37
C ILE A 337 -17.78 5.45 -4.62
N THR A 338 -17.35 4.78 -5.68
CA THR A 338 -16.88 5.41 -6.91
C THR A 338 -18.00 6.12 -7.67
N GLY A 339 -19.24 5.61 -7.58
CA GLY A 339 -20.43 6.24 -8.13
C GLY A 339 -20.93 7.45 -7.31
N ASN A 340 -20.35 7.73 -6.14
CA ASN A 340 -20.76 8.85 -5.30
C ASN A 340 -19.83 10.06 -5.48
N PRO A 341 -20.31 11.21 -6.00
CA PRO A 341 -19.49 12.41 -6.22
C PRO A 341 -18.76 12.91 -4.98
N LYS A 342 -19.31 12.66 -3.77
CA LYS A 342 -18.69 13.02 -2.49
C LYS A 342 -17.35 12.29 -2.29
N TYR A 343 -17.22 11.10 -2.84
CA TYR A 343 -16.02 10.27 -2.70
C TYR A 343 -15.13 10.26 -3.95
N ALA A 344 -15.65 10.68 -5.10
CA ALA A 344 -14.90 10.77 -6.35
C ALA A 344 -13.68 11.71 -6.25
N LEU A 345 -13.77 12.72 -5.39
CA LEU A 345 -12.67 13.67 -5.11
C LEU A 345 -11.55 13.09 -4.24
N HIS A 346 -11.82 12.04 -3.48
CA HIS A 346 -10.90 11.54 -2.45
C HIS A 346 -10.28 10.18 -2.78
N GLY A 347 -10.44 9.67 -3.99
CA GLY A 347 -9.97 8.35 -4.40
C GLY A 347 -10.19 7.32 -3.31
N MET A 348 -10.85 6.23 -3.58
CA MET A 348 -11.14 5.10 -2.70
C MET A 348 -11.19 5.45 -1.19
N CYS A 349 -12.32 5.91 -0.69
CA CYS A 349 -12.58 5.99 0.74
C CYS A 349 -12.63 4.58 1.32
N ASN A 350 -11.48 4.14 1.76
CA ASN A 350 -11.26 2.91 2.45
C ASN A 350 -11.99 2.97 3.82
N PRO A 351 -12.81 1.97 4.20
CA PRO A 351 -13.45 1.93 5.51
C PRO A 351 -12.49 2.14 6.67
N LEU A 352 -11.27 1.62 6.55
CA LEU A 352 -10.22 1.82 7.54
C LEU A 352 -9.86 3.31 7.68
N MET A 353 -9.70 4.05 6.58
CA MET A 353 -9.38 5.48 6.63
C MET A 353 -10.49 6.30 7.31
N ILE A 354 -11.76 5.99 7.01
CA ILE A 354 -12.90 6.68 7.65
C ILE A 354 -12.95 6.36 9.16
N TRP A 355 -12.69 5.12 9.53
CA TRP A 355 -12.61 4.71 10.92
C TRP A 355 -11.45 5.38 11.64
N GLN A 356 -10.28 5.45 11.04
CA GLN A 356 -9.10 6.16 11.55
C GLN A 356 -9.41 7.65 11.79
N GLN A 357 -10.04 8.30 10.82
CA GLN A 357 -10.44 9.71 10.96
C GLN A 357 -11.36 9.92 12.16
N ARG A 358 -12.38 9.08 12.31
CA ARG A 358 -13.32 9.17 13.45
C ARG A 358 -12.61 8.92 14.78
N LYS A 359 -11.74 7.91 14.86
CA LYS A 359 -10.96 7.67 16.07
C LYS A 359 -10.01 8.83 16.40
N ALA A 360 -9.35 9.42 15.41
CA ALA A 360 -8.50 10.59 15.63
C ALA A 360 -9.30 11.79 16.18
N GLU A 361 -10.55 11.94 15.77
CA GLU A 361 -11.45 12.99 16.26
C GLU A 361 -11.92 12.77 17.70
N THR A 362 -12.11 11.52 18.11
CA THR A 362 -12.63 11.16 19.43
C THR A 362 -11.53 10.91 20.46
N ASP A 363 -10.56 10.09 20.13
CA ASP A 363 -9.60 9.51 21.09
C ASP A 363 -8.22 10.20 21.05
N GLY A 364 -7.94 10.98 19.98
CA GLY A 364 -6.61 11.55 19.76
C GLY A 364 -5.55 10.51 19.40
N LEU A 365 -4.28 10.93 19.36
CA LEU A 365 -3.14 10.06 19.02
C LEU A 365 -2.41 9.51 20.25
N ASP A 366 -2.85 9.85 21.46
CA ASP A 366 -2.12 9.54 22.71
C ASP A 366 -2.35 8.11 23.22
N ALA A 367 -3.31 7.38 22.66
CA ALA A 367 -3.65 6.02 23.08
C ALA A 367 -2.81 4.94 22.35
N TYR A 368 -1.49 5.14 22.27
CA TYR A 368 -0.62 4.14 21.63
C TYR A 368 -0.57 2.84 22.42
N LYS A 369 -0.90 1.74 21.75
CA LYS A 369 -0.64 0.38 22.22
C LYS A 369 0.03 -0.40 21.08
N ALA A 370 1.04 -1.21 21.43
CA ALA A 370 1.86 -1.92 20.45
C ALA A 370 1.08 -2.76 19.43
N ARG A 371 -0.13 -3.24 19.78
CA ARG A 371 -1.00 -4.06 18.93
C ARG A 371 -2.25 -3.33 18.44
N ASN A 372 -2.27 -2.02 18.58
CA ASN A 372 -3.39 -1.21 18.13
C ASN A 372 -3.31 -0.99 16.63
N ILE A 373 -4.23 -1.58 15.87
CA ILE A 373 -4.26 -1.50 14.40
C ILE A 373 -4.50 -0.07 13.91
N TYR A 374 -5.25 0.73 14.67
CA TYR A 374 -5.47 2.13 14.39
C TYR A 374 -4.18 2.93 14.42
N TYR A 375 -3.37 2.76 15.47
CA TYR A 375 -2.11 3.48 15.60
C TYR A 375 -1.14 3.10 14.47
N HIS A 376 -0.95 1.81 14.22
CA HIS A 376 -0.01 1.36 13.19
C HIS A 376 -0.39 1.84 11.79
N SER A 377 -1.68 1.76 11.44
CA SER A 377 -2.13 2.23 10.14
C SER A 377 -1.98 3.75 9.97
N ILE A 378 -2.27 4.55 11.01
CA ILE A 378 -2.00 5.99 10.98
C ILE A 378 -0.51 6.29 10.93
N PHE A 379 0.31 5.60 11.72
CA PHE A 379 1.75 5.82 11.75
C PHE A 379 2.38 5.56 10.39
N ASP A 380 2.03 4.48 9.73
CA ASP A 380 2.50 4.15 8.38
C ASP A 380 2.12 5.24 7.36
N ASP A 381 0.90 5.76 7.43
CA ASP A 381 0.44 6.83 6.56
C ASP A 381 1.14 8.17 6.87
N LEU A 382 1.36 8.49 8.14
CA LEU A 382 2.16 9.67 8.54
C LEU A 382 3.60 9.58 8.06
N VAL A 383 4.23 8.40 8.16
CA VAL A 383 5.59 8.17 7.64
C VAL A 383 5.63 8.35 6.13
N LYS A 384 4.67 7.82 5.39
CA LYS A 384 4.57 8.01 3.93
C LYS A 384 4.41 9.48 3.56
N ILE A 385 3.53 10.21 4.27
CA ILE A 385 3.30 11.64 4.04
C ILE A 385 4.56 12.45 4.39
N ASN A 386 5.19 12.14 5.52
CA ASN A 386 6.41 12.84 5.95
C ASN A 386 7.57 12.62 4.99
N ASN A 387 7.73 11.42 4.48
CA ASN A 387 8.80 11.03 3.56
C ASN A 387 8.44 11.24 2.08
N ARG A 388 7.32 11.92 1.78
CA ARG A 388 6.97 12.23 0.40
C ARG A 388 8.05 13.10 -0.24
N ILE A 389 8.25 12.93 -1.53
CA ILE A 389 9.18 13.76 -2.29
C ILE A 389 8.55 15.14 -2.44
N ILE A 390 9.26 16.17 -1.97
CA ILE A 390 8.94 17.58 -2.18
C ILE A 390 10.02 18.14 -3.10
N VAL A 391 9.62 18.83 -4.16
CA VAL A 391 10.51 19.44 -5.14
C VAL A 391 10.12 20.90 -5.37
N ASP A 392 11.10 21.73 -5.68
CA ASP A 392 10.86 23.15 -5.98
C ASP A 392 10.23 23.32 -7.36
N GLU A 393 10.56 22.45 -8.30
CA GLU A 393 9.96 22.43 -9.64
C GLU A 393 9.38 21.06 -9.95
N PRO A 394 8.21 21.00 -10.65
CA PRO A 394 7.63 19.74 -11.07
C PRO A 394 8.58 18.96 -11.96
N THR A 395 8.84 17.71 -11.62
CA THR A 395 9.74 16.85 -12.40
C THR A 395 9.08 16.40 -13.70
N LEU A 396 9.77 16.61 -14.84
CA LEU A 396 9.32 16.13 -16.16
C LEU A 396 9.39 14.61 -16.29
N ARG A 397 10.11 13.94 -15.40
CA ARG A 397 10.26 12.48 -15.36
C ARG A 397 9.89 12.00 -13.99
N ARG A 398 8.76 11.33 -13.87
CA ARG A 398 8.48 10.52 -12.69
C ARG A 398 9.09 9.15 -12.95
N GLY A 399 10.09 8.80 -12.15
CA GLY A 399 10.52 7.41 -12.06
C GLY A 399 9.33 6.55 -11.67
N LEU A 400 9.31 5.30 -12.11
CA LEU A 400 8.31 4.28 -11.70
C LEU A 400 8.52 3.93 -10.21
N ASN A 401 8.49 4.93 -9.33
CA ASN A 401 8.60 4.74 -7.90
C ASN A 401 7.32 4.06 -7.40
N GLY A 402 7.41 2.78 -7.08
CA GLY A 402 6.35 1.99 -6.52
C GLY A 402 5.76 0.89 -7.41
N CYS A 403 6.04 0.87 -8.70
CA CYS A 403 5.67 -0.27 -9.54
C CYS A 403 6.81 -1.30 -9.56
N CYS A 404 6.47 -2.56 -9.30
CA CYS A 404 7.40 -3.66 -9.53
C CYS A 404 7.59 -3.80 -11.05
N VAL A 405 8.78 -3.46 -11.55
CA VAL A 405 9.15 -3.77 -12.94
C VAL A 405 9.71 -5.18 -12.94
N PRO A 406 9.03 -6.14 -13.61
CA PRO A 406 9.51 -7.53 -13.68
C PRO A 406 10.95 -7.59 -14.19
N GLY A 407 11.76 -8.41 -13.53
CA GLY A 407 13.16 -8.64 -13.93
C GLY A 407 14.14 -7.53 -13.59
N LYS A 408 13.71 -6.37 -13.08
CA LYS A 408 14.62 -5.26 -12.77
C LYS A 408 15.27 -5.37 -11.38
N LYS A 409 14.45 -5.44 -10.33
CA LYS A 409 14.91 -5.55 -8.94
C LYS A 409 14.40 -6.81 -8.26
N ARG A 410 13.27 -7.31 -8.72
CA ARG A 410 12.59 -8.48 -8.20
C ARG A 410 12.42 -9.52 -9.28
N LEU A 411 12.69 -10.75 -8.91
CA LEU A 411 12.54 -11.91 -9.78
C LEU A 411 11.60 -12.90 -9.09
N TYR A 412 10.54 -13.29 -9.76
CA TYR A 412 9.64 -14.34 -9.32
C TYR A 412 9.95 -15.63 -10.06
N VAL A 413 10.12 -16.73 -9.34
CA VAL A 413 10.38 -18.06 -9.89
C VAL A 413 9.22 -18.97 -9.55
N THR A 414 8.52 -19.45 -10.57
CA THR A 414 7.37 -20.35 -10.38
C THR A 414 7.82 -21.73 -9.88
N ALA A 415 6.87 -22.52 -9.38
CA ALA A 415 7.14 -23.91 -8.96
C ALA A 415 7.72 -24.79 -10.08
N THR A 416 7.54 -24.40 -11.35
CA THR A 416 8.10 -25.08 -12.54
C THR A 416 9.42 -24.49 -13.02
N GLY A 417 9.90 -23.40 -12.40
CA GLY A 417 11.16 -22.77 -12.75
C GLY A 417 11.06 -21.69 -13.82
N GLU A 418 9.88 -21.24 -14.16
CA GLU A 418 9.68 -20.08 -15.02
C GLU A 418 10.00 -18.79 -14.25
N TYR A 419 10.64 -17.86 -14.92
CA TYR A 419 10.96 -16.54 -14.38
C TYR A 419 9.91 -15.51 -14.85
N LYS A 420 9.38 -14.72 -13.90
CA LYS A 420 8.40 -13.65 -14.16
C LYS A 420 8.81 -12.34 -13.50
#